data_29bd96e8fd9e29a8aab82658ca8fd1ed
#
_entry.id   29bd96e8fd9e29a8aab82658ca8fd1ed
#
_cell.length_a   1.000
_cell.length_b   1.000
_cell.length_c   1.000
_cell.angle_alpha   90.00
_cell.angle_beta   90.00
_cell.angle_gamma   90.00
#
_symmetry.space_group_name_H-M   'P 1'
#
loop_
_entity.id
_entity.type
_entity.pdbx_description
1 polymer ?
#
loop_
_entity_poly.entity_id
_entity_poly.type
_entity_poly.pdbx_seq_one_letter_code
_entity_poly.pdbx_strand_id
1 'polypeptide(L)'
;MEGQCFARRVGPTCAELVVVDDIAGDPSGLTGPRQAVEAESAGIDVQPPSVLEDRRFDFVVHSPGVSRYDERLAAAARLGAVVTTPTALFLEDFQDRRVVAVTGSKGKTTTAMLTAGALGAYGLDVALAGNIGRPLTELYDDDAHDVFVVELSSFQAADVTVSPSVGVLTLLAPDHLDWHRNLTNYYEDKLRLFSHRADVPVAVNGCCDEAVARSSWLTGRVLYGNGGPVRLEKAQVVVSDLGPLDLSQFRLLGEHNLLNACGAVTAAFLVTGELPDQKRLERELSLVTAPRSRLEPIGEIDGVSYIDDALASNPEGTVAAVKALVGRQVALIVGGHDRGLDYAPLAQTIDSSLPQPVVFWIGDAGAAIATALDDISSSVQRQPVPSLEVAVGLASSRPDIAVVLFSPASPTPRDEGSYLDRSRRFRQVAGVGEGHSSRAGTS
;
A
#
# COMPACT_ATOMS: atom_id res chain seq x y z
N MET A 1 -12.68 -8.14 6.02
CA MET A 1 -13.39 -6.85 6.22
C MET A 1 -14.34 -6.55 5.06
N GLU A 2 -13.89 -6.51 3.80
CA GLU A 2 -14.79 -6.25 2.63
C GLU A 2 -15.96 -7.21 2.52
N GLY A 3 -15.73 -8.53 2.65
CA GLY A 3 -16.81 -9.53 2.56
C GLY A 3 -17.90 -9.38 3.64
N GLN A 4 -17.55 -9.00 4.86
CA GLN A 4 -18.53 -8.75 5.92
C GLN A 4 -19.36 -7.51 5.68
N CYS A 5 -18.73 -6.41 5.26
CA CYS A 5 -19.45 -5.17 4.93
C CYS A 5 -20.41 -5.45 3.76
N PHE A 6 -19.96 -6.20 2.76
CA PHE A 6 -20.78 -6.61 1.63
C PHE A 6 -21.97 -7.49 2.08
N ALA A 7 -21.73 -8.53 2.87
CA ALA A 7 -22.78 -9.43 3.37
C ALA A 7 -23.85 -8.70 4.21
N ARG A 8 -23.44 -7.74 5.03
CA ARG A 8 -24.38 -6.91 5.80
C ARG A 8 -25.27 -6.03 4.91
N ARG A 9 -24.70 -5.55 3.78
CA ARG A 9 -25.44 -4.67 2.86
C ARG A 9 -26.41 -5.44 1.98
N VAL A 10 -25.98 -6.55 1.37
CA VAL A 10 -26.79 -7.32 0.41
C VAL A 10 -27.67 -8.37 1.09
N GLY A 11 -27.30 -8.87 2.26
CA GLY A 11 -28.05 -9.92 2.97
C GLY A 11 -29.56 -9.66 3.08
N PRO A 12 -29.99 -8.42 3.44
CA PRO A 12 -31.42 -8.11 3.51
C PRO A 12 -32.17 -8.19 2.18
N THR A 13 -31.47 -8.14 1.04
CA THR A 13 -32.04 -8.19 -0.32
C THR A 13 -31.96 -9.57 -0.96
N CYS A 14 -31.23 -10.50 -0.37
CA CYS A 14 -31.09 -11.87 -0.84
C CYS A 14 -32.20 -12.78 -0.27
N ALA A 15 -32.71 -13.70 -1.08
CA ALA A 15 -33.61 -14.76 -0.60
C ALA A 15 -32.88 -15.72 0.36
N GLU A 16 -31.59 -15.93 0.11
CA GLU A 16 -30.70 -16.76 0.92
C GLU A 16 -29.27 -16.20 0.85
N LEU A 17 -28.58 -16.15 1.99
CA LEU A 17 -27.17 -15.78 2.11
C LEU A 17 -26.40 -16.92 2.78
N VAL A 18 -25.40 -17.44 2.09
CA VAL A 18 -24.48 -18.46 2.60
C VAL A 18 -23.07 -17.85 2.66
N VAL A 19 -22.44 -17.97 3.81
CA VAL A 19 -21.00 -17.65 3.95
C VAL A 19 -20.19 -18.91 3.73
N VAL A 20 -19.19 -18.85 2.88
CA VAL A 20 -18.31 -19.99 2.57
C VAL A 20 -16.93 -19.68 3.15
N ASP A 21 -16.44 -20.56 4.04
CA ASP A 21 -15.14 -20.38 4.69
C ASP A 21 -14.44 -21.74 4.87
N ASP A 22 -13.11 -21.79 4.70
CA ASP A 22 -12.28 -23.00 4.85
C ASP A 22 -12.35 -23.63 6.25
N ILE A 23 -12.92 -22.91 7.23
CA ILE A 23 -13.02 -23.32 8.63
C ILE A 23 -14.38 -23.90 8.98
N ALA A 24 -15.36 -23.80 8.09
CA ALA A 24 -16.66 -24.43 8.28
C ALA A 24 -16.47 -25.95 8.46
N GLY A 25 -16.74 -26.44 9.67
CA GLY A 25 -16.58 -27.85 10.01
C GLY A 25 -15.35 -28.19 10.88
N ASP A 26 -14.54 -27.21 11.29
CA ASP A 26 -13.52 -27.45 12.34
C ASP A 26 -14.19 -27.50 13.73
N PRO A 27 -14.30 -28.69 14.36
CA PRO A 27 -14.93 -28.82 15.69
C PRO A 27 -14.11 -28.21 16.82
N SER A 28 -12.86 -27.78 16.55
CA SER A 28 -11.99 -27.20 17.60
C SER A 28 -12.31 -25.74 17.92
N GLY A 29 -12.98 -25.00 17.01
CA GLY A 29 -13.43 -23.62 17.24
C GLY A 29 -12.33 -22.58 17.55
N LEU A 30 -11.06 -23.03 17.55
CA LEU A 30 -9.93 -22.25 18.09
C LEU A 30 -9.06 -21.58 17.03
N THR A 31 -9.25 -21.88 15.76
CA THR A 31 -8.37 -21.43 14.66
C THR A 31 -9.07 -20.63 13.56
N GLY A 32 -10.38 -20.40 13.69
CA GLY A 32 -11.16 -19.64 12.70
C GLY A 32 -10.89 -18.14 12.69
N PRO A 33 -10.93 -17.47 11.53
CA PRO A 33 -11.03 -16.03 11.52
C PRO A 33 -12.28 -15.65 12.34
N ARG A 34 -12.16 -14.63 13.18
CA ARG A 34 -13.29 -14.03 13.96
C ARG A 34 -14.57 -13.87 13.15
N GLN A 35 -14.46 -13.83 11.84
CA GLN A 35 -15.47 -13.56 10.86
C GLN A 35 -16.47 -14.70 10.63
N ALA A 36 -16.01 -15.96 10.60
CA ALA A 36 -16.91 -17.11 10.49
C ALA A 36 -17.72 -17.29 11.80
N VAL A 37 -17.06 -17.13 12.94
CA VAL A 37 -17.67 -17.19 14.26
C VAL A 37 -18.72 -16.08 14.45
N GLU A 38 -18.44 -14.87 13.96
CA GLU A 38 -19.41 -13.76 14.00
C GLU A 38 -20.61 -14.01 13.07
N ALA A 39 -20.41 -14.63 11.90
CA ALA A 39 -21.48 -14.99 10.96
C ALA A 39 -22.39 -16.07 11.56
N GLU A 40 -21.83 -17.14 12.11
CA GLU A 40 -22.61 -18.19 12.81
C GLU A 40 -23.37 -17.61 14.01
N SER A 41 -22.75 -16.74 14.79
CA SER A 41 -23.40 -16.07 15.93
C SER A 41 -24.54 -15.14 15.49
N ALA A 42 -24.51 -14.64 14.24
CA ALA A 42 -25.57 -13.86 13.62
C ALA A 42 -26.66 -14.72 12.96
N GLY A 43 -26.54 -16.04 13.02
CA GLY A 43 -27.50 -16.98 12.41
C GLY A 43 -27.38 -17.10 10.89
N ILE A 44 -26.25 -16.71 10.32
CA ILE A 44 -25.97 -16.90 8.89
C ILE A 44 -25.44 -18.31 8.68
N ASP A 45 -25.92 -19.01 7.64
CA ASP A 45 -25.46 -20.35 7.24
C ASP A 45 -24.00 -20.28 6.77
N VAL A 46 -23.11 -20.99 7.47
CA VAL A 46 -21.69 -21.05 7.12
C VAL A 46 -21.37 -22.44 6.63
N GLN A 47 -20.88 -22.54 5.40
CA GLN A 47 -20.64 -23.80 4.69
C GLN A 47 -19.14 -23.94 4.30
N PRO A 48 -18.63 -25.18 4.18
CA PRO A 48 -17.29 -25.43 3.67
C PRO A 48 -17.21 -25.11 2.17
N PRO A 49 -16.00 -24.79 1.65
CA PRO A 49 -15.82 -24.43 0.25
C PRO A 49 -16.25 -25.48 -0.78
N SER A 50 -16.33 -26.75 -0.39
CA SER A 50 -16.84 -27.83 -1.25
C SER A 50 -18.29 -27.59 -1.72
N VAL A 51 -19.08 -26.81 -0.97
CA VAL A 51 -20.45 -26.45 -1.38
C VAL A 51 -20.51 -25.76 -2.74
N LEU A 52 -19.44 -25.09 -3.16
CA LEU A 52 -19.34 -24.43 -4.46
C LEU A 52 -19.25 -25.40 -5.64
N GLU A 53 -18.91 -26.66 -5.39
CA GLU A 53 -18.78 -27.71 -6.41
C GLU A 53 -20.11 -28.44 -6.67
N ASP A 54 -20.97 -28.49 -5.65
CA ASP A 54 -22.18 -29.32 -5.68
C ASP A 54 -23.50 -28.53 -5.67
N ARG A 55 -23.45 -27.27 -5.20
CA ARG A 55 -24.62 -26.42 -5.04
C ARG A 55 -24.65 -25.29 -6.07
N ARG A 56 -25.82 -25.06 -6.66
CA ARG A 56 -26.07 -23.92 -7.54
C ARG A 56 -26.31 -22.64 -6.72
N PHE A 57 -25.60 -21.56 -7.08
CA PHE A 57 -25.81 -20.20 -6.61
C PHE A 57 -26.09 -19.28 -7.78
N ASP A 58 -26.83 -18.20 -7.57
CA ASP A 58 -26.99 -17.15 -8.58
C ASP A 58 -25.73 -16.27 -8.63
N PHE A 59 -25.18 -15.95 -7.46
CA PHE A 59 -23.95 -15.16 -7.32
C PHE A 59 -22.98 -15.81 -6.32
N VAL A 60 -21.69 -15.73 -6.63
CA VAL A 60 -20.60 -16.06 -5.73
C VAL A 60 -19.71 -14.83 -5.63
N VAL A 61 -19.74 -14.15 -4.49
CA VAL A 61 -18.93 -12.96 -4.22
C VAL A 61 -17.74 -13.38 -3.34
N HIS A 62 -16.55 -13.42 -3.92
CA HIS A 62 -15.37 -13.86 -3.17
C HIS A 62 -14.52 -12.69 -2.69
N SER A 63 -13.81 -12.92 -1.58
CA SER A 63 -12.85 -11.95 -1.05
C SER A 63 -11.57 -11.91 -1.90
N PRO A 64 -10.81 -10.79 -1.91
CA PRO A 64 -9.54 -10.71 -2.64
C PRO A 64 -8.48 -11.73 -2.21
N GLY A 65 -8.61 -12.31 -1.00
CA GLY A 65 -7.72 -13.36 -0.51
C GLY A 65 -7.90 -14.70 -1.23
N VAL A 66 -9.09 -14.96 -1.80
CA VAL A 66 -9.36 -16.16 -2.61
C VAL A 66 -8.89 -15.89 -4.03
N SER A 67 -7.97 -16.74 -4.51
CA SER A 67 -7.43 -16.56 -5.86
C SER A 67 -8.52 -16.81 -6.92
N ARG A 68 -8.61 -15.93 -7.93
CA ARG A 68 -9.49 -16.13 -9.09
C ARG A 68 -9.23 -17.44 -9.83
N TYR A 69 -8.05 -18.02 -9.63
CA TYR A 69 -7.64 -19.29 -10.21
C TYR A 69 -8.04 -20.49 -9.36
N ASP A 70 -8.84 -20.29 -8.31
CA ASP A 70 -9.38 -21.37 -7.48
C ASP A 70 -10.38 -22.20 -8.29
N GLU A 71 -10.18 -23.53 -8.33
CA GLU A 71 -11.00 -24.46 -9.11
C GLU A 71 -12.45 -24.51 -8.61
N ARG A 72 -12.70 -24.21 -7.34
CA ARG A 72 -14.03 -24.16 -6.74
C ARG A 72 -14.84 -22.98 -7.29
N LEU A 73 -14.22 -21.81 -7.53
CA LEU A 73 -14.88 -20.68 -8.21
C LEU A 73 -15.24 -21.04 -9.66
N ALA A 74 -14.32 -21.75 -10.35
CA ALA A 74 -14.59 -22.24 -11.70
C ALA A 74 -15.71 -23.30 -11.72
N ALA A 75 -15.84 -24.14 -10.69
CA ALA A 75 -16.92 -25.08 -10.53
C ALA A 75 -18.26 -24.36 -10.34
N ALA A 76 -18.36 -23.39 -9.45
CA ALA A 76 -19.54 -22.58 -9.25
C ALA A 76 -19.99 -21.87 -10.55
N ALA A 77 -19.04 -21.31 -11.31
CA ALA A 77 -19.34 -20.69 -12.61
C ALA A 77 -19.90 -21.72 -13.63
N ARG A 78 -19.37 -22.96 -13.67
CA ARG A 78 -19.93 -24.05 -14.52
C ARG A 78 -21.36 -24.44 -14.12
N LEU A 79 -21.71 -24.30 -12.86
CA LEU A 79 -23.07 -24.50 -12.35
C LEU A 79 -24.00 -23.30 -12.61
N GLY A 80 -23.48 -22.24 -13.20
CA GLY A 80 -24.25 -21.07 -13.65
C GLY A 80 -24.19 -19.87 -12.71
N ALA A 81 -23.32 -19.87 -11.70
CA ALA A 81 -23.13 -18.71 -10.83
C ALA A 81 -22.39 -17.57 -11.54
N VAL A 82 -22.80 -16.33 -11.26
CA VAL A 82 -21.99 -15.14 -11.56
C VAL A 82 -20.94 -15.01 -10.45
N VAL A 83 -19.68 -15.28 -10.80
CA VAL A 83 -18.56 -15.13 -9.86
C VAL A 83 -18.03 -13.71 -9.96
N THR A 84 -17.96 -12.99 -8.84
CA THR A 84 -17.57 -11.59 -8.79
C THR A 84 -16.88 -11.23 -7.46
N THR A 85 -16.47 -9.98 -7.30
CA THR A 85 -15.88 -9.44 -6.10
C THR A 85 -16.56 -8.15 -5.66
N PRO A 86 -16.45 -7.72 -4.38
CA PRO A 86 -16.97 -6.42 -3.96
C PRO A 86 -16.36 -5.25 -4.76
N THR A 87 -15.10 -5.38 -5.19
CA THR A 87 -14.42 -4.36 -6.01
C THR A 87 -15.01 -4.27 -7.43
N ALA A 88 -15.31 -5.41 -8.06
CA ALA A 88 -15.93 -5.42 -9.38
C ALA A 88 -17.30 -4.76 -9.34
N LEU A 89 -18.14 -5.17 -8.38
CA LEU A 89 -19.48 -4.60 -8.17
C LEU A 89 -19.43 -3.09 -7.88
N PHE A 90 -18.48 -2.65 -7.05
CA PHE A 90 -18.30 -1.21 -6.79
C PHE A 90 -18.00 -0.43 -8.09
N LEU A 91 -17.07 -0.91 -8.92
CA LEU A 91 -16.72 -0.22 -10.15
C LEU A 91 -17.88 -0.22 -11.17
N GLU A 92 -18.67 -1.30 -11.21
CA GLU A 92 -19.89 -1.37 -12.03
C GLU A 92 -20.95 -0.35 -11.60
N ASP A 93 -21.21 -0.24 -10.30
CA ASP A 93 -22.21 0.67 -9.76
C ASP A 93 -21.76 2.15 -9.84
N PHE A 94 -20.45 2.40 -9.86
CA PHE A 94 -19.87 3.75 -9.87
C PHE A 94 -19.39 4.20 -11.26
N GLN A 95 -19.82 3.57 -12.36
CA GLN A 95 -19.40 3.91 -13.72
C GLN A 95 -19.70 5.37 -14.10
N ASP A 96 -20.81 5.93 -13.59
CA ASP A 96 -21.23 7.32 -13.83
C ASP A 96 -20.59 8.32 -12.85
N ARG A 97 -19.76 7.84 -11.91
CA ARG A 97 -19.05 8.66 -10.93
C ARG A 97 -17.59 8.83 -11.33
N ARG A 98 -16.95 9.86 -10.80
CA ARG A 98 -15.52 10.08 -11.01
C ARG A 98 -14.71 9.19 -10.09
N VAL A 99 -14.24 8.05 -10.59
CA VAL A 99 -13.39 7.10 -9.85
C VAL A 99 -11.96 7.15 -10.39
N VAL A 100 -11.00 7.49 -9.53
CA VAL A 100 -9.56 7.39 -9.80
C VAL A 100 -9.03 6.13 -9.12
N ALA A 101 -8.64 5.13 -9.89
CA ALA A 101 -8.10 3.89 -9.34
C ALA A 101 -6.58 3.86 -9.41
N VAL A 102 -5.93 3.70 -8.27
CA VAL A 102 -4.47 3.66 -8.13
C VAL A 102 -4.01 2.23 -7.88
N THR A 103 -3.19 1.70 -8.79
CA THR A 103 -2.59 0.37 -8.65
C THR A 103 -1.09 0.36 -8.97
N GLY A 104 -0.43 -0.75 -8.68
CA GLY A 104 1.02 -0.98 -8.86
C GLY A 104 1.56 -1.95 -7.81
N SER A 105 2.83 -2.31 -7.89
CA SER A 105 3.47 -3.15 -6.88
C SER A 105 3.80 -2.34 -5.62
N LYS A 106 4.41 -1.17 -5.77
CA LYS A 106 4.77 -0.25 -4.68
C LYS A 106 4.29 1.18 -4.99
N GLY A 107 4.13 2.01 -3.96
CA GLY A 107 3.76 3.42 -4.09
C GLY A 107 2.26 3.72 -4.14
N LYS A 108 1.39 2.73 -4.22
CA LYS A 108 -0.08 2.88 -4.33
C LYS A 108 -0.68 3.81 -3.27
N THR A 109 -0.49 3.48 -2.00
CA THR A 109 -1.08 4.20 -0.86
C THR A 109 -0.69 5.68 -0.87
N THR A 110 0.60 5.94 -1.00
CA THR A 110 1.12 7.32 -1.02
C THR A 110 0.61 8.08 -2.25
N THR A 111 0.58 7.43 -3.43
CA THR A 111 0.05 8.06 -4.64
C THR A 111 -1.45 8.34 -4.51
N ALA A 112 -2.23 7.44 -3.92
CA ALA A 112 -3.66 7.67 -3.70
C ALA A 112 -3.90 8.85 -2.75
N MET A 113 -3.17 8.93 -1.64
CA MET A 113 -3.24 10.07 -0.71
C MET A 113 -2.83 11.39 -1.36
N LEU A 114 -1.74 11.39 -2.12
CA LEU A 114 -1.29 12.56 -2.87
C LEU A 114 -2.28 12.96 -3.97
N THR A 115 -2.94 11.97 -4.61
CA THR A 115 -3.98 12.24 -5.61
C THR A 115 -5.18 12.94 -4.98
N ALA A 116 -5.60 12.49 -3.79
CA ALA A 116 -6.66 13.16 -3.05
C ALA A 116 -6.26 14.62 -2.70
N GLY A 117 -5.02 14.84 -2.22
CA GLY A 117 -4.48 16.18 -1.98
C GLY A 117 -4.45 17.04 -3.25
N ALA A 118 -3.94 16.50 -4.35
CA ALA A 118 -3.87 17.23 -5.63
C ALA A 118 -5.27 17.60 -6.15
N LEU A 119 -6.27 16.73 -6.03
CA LEU A 119 -7.67 17.03 -6.37
C LEU A 119 -8.28 18.08 -5.44
N GLY A 120 -7.91 18.07 -4.14
CA GLY A 120 -8.28 19.10 -3.19
C GLY A 120 -7.81 20.52 -3.59
N ALA A 121 -6.71 20.62 -4.37
CA ALA A 121 -6.25 21.89 -4.91
C ALA A 121 -7.24 22.54 -5.90
N TYR A 122 -8.09 21.74 -6.51
CA TYR A 122 -9.21 22.23 -7.36
C TYR A 122 -10.48 22.56 -6.57
N GLY A 123 -10.49 22.30 -5.26
CA GLY A 123 -11.67 22.48 -4.39
C GLY A 123 -12.66 21.33 -4.46
N LEU A 124 -12.23 20.18 -4.99
CA LEU A 124 -13.05 18.98 -5.04
C LEU A 124 -13.05 18.30 -3.67
N ASP A 125 -14.18 17.76 -3.27
CA ASP A 125 -14.32 16.91 -2.11
C ASP A 125 -14.01 15.46 -2.52
N VAL A 126 -13.07 14.80 -1.81
CA VAL A 126 -12.49 13.54 -2.25
C VAL A 126 -12.64 12.45 -1.20
N ALA A 127 -13.32 11.37 -1.56
CA ALA A 127 -13.32 10.14 -0.77
C ALA A 127 -12.10 9.27 -1.10
N LEU A 128 -11.39 8.82 -0.06
CA LEU A 128 -10.25 7.91 -0.18
C LEU A 128 -10.60 6.55 0.43
N ALA A 129 -10.47 5.46 -0.35
CA ALA A 129 -10.86 4.11 0.09
C ALA A 129 -10.11 2.98 -0.64
N GLY A 130 -10.50 1.75 -0.40
CA GLY A 130 -9.95 0.52 -1.00
C GLY A 130 -8.94 -0.15 -0.09
N ASN A 131 -7.82 -0.59 -0.62
CA ASN A 131 -6.76 -1.29 0.13
C ASN A 131 -6.05 -0.40 1.19
N ILE A 132 -6.49 0.82 1.36
CA ILE A 132 -5.96 1.82 2.30
C ILE A 132 -6.68 1.82 3.67
N GLY A 133 -7.51 0.82 3.94
CA GLY A 133 -8.14 0.61 5.24
C GLY A 133 -9.63 0.97 5.33
N ARG A 134 -10.17 1.87 4.49
CA ARG A 134 -11.62 2.10 4.32
C ARG A 134 -12.15 1.19 3.20
N PRO A 135 -13.04 0.22 3.47
CA PRO A 135 -13.59 -0.65 2.44
C PRO A 135 -14.39 0.13 1.39
N LEU A 136 -14.37 -0.32 0.13
CA LEU A 136 -15.17 0.30 -0.94
C LEU A 136 -16.67 0.24 -0.66
N THR A 137 -17.12 -0.79 0.06
CA THR A 137 -18.53 -0.97 0.44
C THR A 137 -19.08 0.14 1.35
N GLU A 138 -18.21 0.92 2.01
CA GLU A 138 -18.63 2.09 2.79
C GLU A 138 -18.90 3.34 1.94
N LEU A 139 -18.56 3.28 0.65
CA LEU A 139 -18.79 4.39 -0.28
C LEU A 139 -20.16 4.36 -0.97
N TYR A 140 -20.90 3.25 -0.89
CA TYR A 140 -22.17 3.11 -1.60
C TYR A 140 -23.25 4.15 -1.21
N ASP A 141 -23.21 4.61 0.03
CA ASP A 141 -24.14 5.62 0.55
C ASP A 141 -23.50 7.03 0.55
N ASP A 142 -22.40 7.20 -0.19
CA ASP A 142 -21.61 8.42 -0.20
C ASP A 142 -21.99 9.28 -1.41
N ASP A 143 -22.96 10.17 -1.21
CA ASP A 143 -23.41 11.17 -2.20
C ASP A 143 -22.73 12.54 -2.02
N ALA A 144 -21.85 12.67 -1.00
CA ALA A 144 -21.26 13.96 -0.64
C ALA A 144 -20.01 14.28 -1.46
N HIS A 145 -19.21 13.26 -1.84
CA HIS A 145 -17.93 13.47 -2.49
C HIS A 145 -18.03 13.60 -4.01
N ASP A 146 -17.22 14.51 -4.56
CA ASP A 146 -17.13 14.78 -6.00
C ASP A 146 -16.32 13.72 -6.75
N VAL A 147 -15.29 13.14 -6.09
CA VAL A 147 -14.34 12.19 -6.67
C VAL A 147 -14.00 11.09 -5.66
N PHE A 148 -13.90 9.87 -6.14
CA PHE A 148 -13.51 8.69 -5.37
C PHE A 148 -12.11 8.26 -5.78
N VAL A 149 -11.12 8.40 -4.89
CA VAL A 149 -9.77 7.87 -5.10
C VAL A 149 -9.67 6.52 -4.40
N VAL A 150 -9.46 5.46 -5.18
CA VAL A 150 -9.45 4.09 -4.65
C VAL A 150 -8.09 3.43 -4.89
N GLU A 151 -7.47 2.95 -3.81
CA GLU A 151 -6.29 2.11 -3.91
C GLU A 151 -6.71 0.67 -4.16
N LEU A 152 -6.21 0.05 -5.23
CA LEU A 152 -6.51 -1.34 -5.57
C LEU A 152 -5.25 -2.21 -5.62
N SER A 153 -5.30 -3.36 -4.92
CA SER A 153 -4.30 -4.42 -5.02
C SER A 153 -4.42 -5.17 -6.35
N SER A 154 -3.45 -6.02 -6.69
CA SER A 154 -3.56 -6.92 -7.85
C SER A 154 -4.70 -7.93 -7.69
N PHE A 155 -4.97 -8.36 -6.46
CA PHE A 155 -6.07 -9.27 -6.13
C PHE A 155 -7.44 -8.64 -6.42
N GLN A 156 -7.60 -7.37 -6.05
CA GLN A 156 -8.84 -6.62 -6.29
C GLN A 156 -9.01 -6.26 -7.77
N ALA A 157 -7.91 -5.98 -8.46
CA ALA A 157 -7.94 -5.62 -9.88
C ALA A 157 -8.21 -6.84 -10.80
N ALA A 158 -7.92 -8.06 -10.34
CA ALA A 158 -7.96 -9.28 -11.14
C ALA A 158 -9.34 -9.60 -11.70
N ASP A 159 -10.42 -9.29 -10.99
CA ASP A 159 -11.79 -9.71 -11.34
C ASP A 159 -12.70 -8.53 -11.72
N VAL A 160 -12.15 -7.34 -11.91
CA VAL A 160 -12.93 -6.20 -12.37
C VAL A 160 -13.45 -6.42 -13.81
N THR A 161 -14.61 -5.88 -14.09
CA THR A 161 -15.35 -6.04 -15.36
C THR A 161 -15.51 -4.71 -16.10
N VAL A 162 -15.17 -3.60 -15.43
CA VAL A 162 -15.20 -2.24 -15.99
C VAL A 162 -13.95 -1.47 -15.59
N SER A 163 -13.54 -0.52 -16.42
CA SER A 163 -12.42 0.38 -16.11
C SER A 163 -12.91 1.61 -15.33
N PRO A 164 -12.06 2.19 -14.44
CA PRO A 164 -12.37 3.45 -13.75
C PRO A 164 -12.40 4.63 -14.73
N SER A 165 -12.84 5.81 -14.26
CA SER A 165 -12.79 7.04 -15.08
C SER A 165 -11.35 7.46 -15.37
N VAL A 166 -10.45 7.32 -14.39
CA VAL A 166 -9.00 7.59 -14.51
C VAL A 166 -8.22 6.50 -13.78
N GLY A 167 -7.10 6.08 -14.36
CA GLY A 167 -6.18 5.13 -13.76
C GLY A 167 -4.86 5.77 -13.36
N VAL A 168 -4.20 5.17 -12.37
CA VAL A 168 -2.79 5.44 -12.04
C VAL A 168 -2.06 4.12 -11.92
N LEU A 169 -1.04 3.93 -12.73
CA LEU A 169 -0.12 2.81 -12.67
C LEU A 169 1.23 3.27 -12.10
N THR A 170 1.53 2.83 -10.90
CA THR A 170 2.79 3.18 -10.22
C THR A 170 3.92 2.24 -10.64
N LEU A 171 4.73 1.72 -9.72
CA LEU A 171 5.80 0.77 -10.02
C LEU A 171 5.22 -0.62 -10.33
N LEU A 172 5.73 -1.29 -11.36
CA LEU A 172 5.56 -2.74 -11.59
C LEU A 172 6.86 -3.49 -11.27
N ALA A 173 6.77 -4.43 -10.33
CA ALA A 173 7.85 -5.34 -9.95
C ALA A 173 7.23 -6.68 -9.53
N PRO A 174 7.94 -7.82 -9.60
CA PRO A 174 7.42 -9.11 -9.18
C PRO A 174 6.93 -9.10 -7.72
N ASP A 175 5.73 -9.64 -7.50
CA ASP A 175 5.12 -9.77 -6.17
C ASP A 175 4.00 -10.82 -6.23
N HIS A 176 3.60 -11.44 -5.12
CA HIS A 176 2.43 -12.32 -4.96
C HIS A 176 2.30 -13.44 -6.03
N LEU A 177 3.40 -14.08 -6.43
CA LEU A 177 3.39 -15.10 -7.49
C LEU A 177 2.68 -16.39 -7.08
N ASP A 178 2.57 -16.68 -5.80
CA ASP A 178 1.80 -17.76 -5.21
C ASP A 178 0.30 -17.63 -5.51
N TRP A 179 -0.25 -16.41 -5.40
CA TRP A 179 -1.65 -16.13 -5.70
C TRP A 179 -1.93 -16.08 -7.20
N HIS A 180 -1.05 -15.43 -7.98
CA HIS A 180 -1.20 -15.20 -9.42
C HIS A 180 -0.67 -16.37 -10.29
N ARG A 181 -0.06 -17.39 -9.66
CA ARG A 181 0.60 -18.55 -10.29
C ARG A 181 1.90 -18.23 -11.02
N ASN A 182 2.05 -17.08 -11.66
CA ASN A 182 3.25 -16.63 -12.37
C ASN A 182 3.26 -15.12 -12.58
N LEU A 183 4.41 -14.61 -13.04
CA LEU A 183 4.65 -13.19 -13.24
C LEU A 183 3.77 -12.57 -14.34
N THR A 184 3.51 -13.31 -15.42
CA THR A 184 2.66 -12.83 -16.52
C THR A 184 1.25 -12.59 -16.03
N ASN A 185 0.65 -13.57 -15.35
CA ASN A 185 -0.67 -13.42 -14.76
C ASN A 185 -0.72 -12.26 -13.76
N TYR A 186 0.31 -12.10 -12.91
CA TYR A 186 0.36 -10.99 -11.96
C TYR A 186 0.23 -9.62 -12.64
N TYR A 187 0.96 -9.41 -13.73
CA TYR A 187 0.88 -8.16 -14.47
C TYR A 187 -0.43 -8.01 -15.23
N GLU A 188 -0.92 -9.07 -15.86
CA GLU A 188 -2.20 -9.06 -16.56
C GLU A 188 -3.38 -8.80 -15.62
N ASP A 189 -3.41 -9.48 -14.47
CA ASP A 189 -4.43 -9.29 -13.45
C ASP A 189 -4.44 -7.83 -12.94
N LYS A 190 -3.27 -7.25 -12.71
CA LYS A 190 -3.17 -5.86 -12.29
C LYS A 190 -3.63 -4.88 -13.37
N LEU A 191 -3.27 -5.11 -14.63
CA LEU A 191 -3.63 -4.26 -15.77
C LEU A 191 -5.06 -4.48 -16.25
N ARG A 192 -5.73 -5.54 -15.81
CA ARG A 192 -7.15 -5.77 -16.09
C ARG A 192 -8.02 -4.59 -15.67
N LEU A 193 -7.60 -3.88 -14.62
CA LEU A 193 -8.24 -2.63 -14.19
C LEU A 193 -8.46 -1.62 -15.33
N PHE A 194 -7.61 -1.65 -16.35
CA PHE A 194 -7.65 -0.71 -17.47
C PHE A 194 -8.07 -1.37 -18.79
N SER A 195 -8.29 -2.70 -18.82
CA SER A 195 -8.44 -3.45 -20.07
C SER A 195 -9.85 -3.43 -20.67
N HIS A 196 -10.83 -2.92 -19.94
CA HIS A 196 -12.23 -2.90 -20.40
C HIS A 196 -12.53 -1.69 -21.30
N ARG A 197 -11.61 -0.71 -21.34
CA ARG A 197 -11.68 0.44 -22.22
C ARG A 197 -10.26 0.94 -22.54
N ALA A 198 -9.81 0.75 -23.78
CA ALA A 198 -8.43 1.07 -24.18
C ALA A 198 -8.10 2.57 -24.13
N ASP A 199 -9.10 3.44 -24.20
CA ASP A 199 -9.00 4.90 -24.16
C ASP A 199 -9.10 5.49 -22.75
N VAL A 200 -9.24 4.65 -21.71
CA VAL A 200 -9.24 5.16 -20.34
C VAL A 200 -7.99 5.99 -20.06
N PRO A 201 -8.13 7.21 -19.53
CA PRO A 201 -6.97 8.02 -19.16
C PRO A 201 -6.18 7.33 -18.03
N VAL A 202 -4.90 7.02 -18.26
CA VAL A 202 -4.05 6.37 -17.24
C VAL A 202 -2.73 7.12 -17.11
N ALA A 203 -2.47 7.64 -15.91
CA ALA A 203 -1.16 8.14 -15.53
C ALA A 203 -0.22 6.94 -15.28
N VAL A 204 0.84 6.81 -16.08
CA VAL A 204 1.77 5.68 -16.02
C VAL A 204 3.16 6.15 -15.64
N ASN A 205 3.79 5.46 -14.71
CA ASN A 205 5.15 5.76 -14.26
C ASN A 205 6.17 5.56 -15.39
N GLY A 206 6.64 6.66 -15.98
CA GLY A 206 7.64 6.67 -17.07
C GLY A 206 9.07 6.34 -16.62
N CYS A 207 9.32 6.24 -15.30
CA CYS A 207 10.59 5.79 -14.74
C CYS A 207 10.62 4.26 -14.50
N CYS A 208 9.54 3.55 -14.84
CA CYS A 208 9.43 2.10 -14.70
C CYS A 208 9.26 1.46 -16.09
N ASP A 209 10.32 0.89 -16.62
CA ASP A 209 10.33 0.28 -17.96
C ASP A 209 9.24 -0.78 -18.13
N GLU A 210 9.02 -1.61 -17.10
CA GLU A 210 7.98 -2.64 -17.11
C GLU A 210 6.57 -2.02 -17.18
N ALA A 211 6.30 -0.95 -16.45
CA ALA A 211 5.02 -0.24 -16.51
C ALA A 211 4.80 0.39 -17.90
N VAL A 212 5.84 1.00 -18.47
CA VAL A 212 5.81 1.60 -19.81
C VAL A 212 5.57 0.52 -20.88
N ALA A 213 6.30 -0.59 -20.82
CA ALA A 213 6.19 -1.67 -21.80
C ALA A 213 4.82 -2.34 -21.75
N ARG A 214 4.36 -2.71 -20.56
CA ARG A 214 3.09 -3.44 -20.36
C ARG A 214 1.85 -2.60 -20.60
N SER A 215 1.94 -1.29 -20.51
CA SER A 215 0.82 -0.36 -20.78
C SER A 215 0.82 0.21 -22.22
N SER A 216 1.66 -0.30 -23.12
CA SER A 216 1.82 0.25 -24.49
C SER A 216 0.55 0.18 -25.33
N TRP A 217 -0.38 -0.71 -25.03
CA TRP A 217 -1.67 -0.88 -25.70
C TRP A 217 -2.72 0.17 -25.29
N LEU A 218 -2.52 0.89 -24.17
CA LEU A 218 -3.43 1.94 -23.71
C LEU A 218 -3.29 3.19 -24.58
N THR A 219 -4.35 3.60 -25.26
CA THR A 219 -4.39 4.81 -26.07
C THR A 219 -4.55 6.09 -25.25
N GLY A 220 -5.16 5.99 -24.06
CA GLY A 220 -5.31 7.08 -23.09
C GLY A 220 -4.12 7.25 -22.13
N ARG A 221 -2.99 6.60 -22.41
CA ARG A 221 -1.80 6.63 -21.56
C ARG A 221 -1.11 7.97 -21.53
N VAL A 222 -0.84 8.50 -20.33
CA VAL A 222 -0.02 9.69 -20.09
C VAL A 222 1.11 9.33 -19.14
N LEU A 223 2.36 9.47 -19.58
CA LEU A 223 3.52 9.19 -18.74
C LEU A 223 3.73 10.30 -17.70
N TYR A 224 4.29 9.93 -16.53
CA TYR A 224 4.76 10.86 -15.53
C TYR A 224 6.16 10.47 -15.00
N GLY A 225 6.85 11.40 -14.39
CA GLY A 225 8.20 11.21 -13.86
C GLY A 225 9.26 11.29 -14.96
N ASN A 226 9.12 10.52 -16.02
CA ASN A 226 9.94 10.60 -17.23
C ASN A 226 9.05 10.54 -18.48
N GLY A 227 9.24 11.47 -19.42
CA GLY A 227 8.55 11.49 -20.72
C GLY A 227 7.11 12.02 -20.71
N GLY A 228 6.67 12.74 -19.68
CA GLY A 228 5.30 13.27 -19.57
C GLY A 228 5.22 14.75 -19.19
N PRO A 229 4.00 15.28 -19.01
CA PRO A 229 3.78 16.69 -18.64
C PRO A 229 4.18 16.99 -17.19
N VAL A 230 4.21 15.99 -16.30
CA VAL A 230 4.68 16.13 -14.94
C VAL A 230 5.91 15.25 -14.77
N ARG A 231 7.06 15.86 -14.55
CA ARG A 231 8.37 15.20 -14.56
C ARG A 231 9.08 15.33 -13.21
N LEU A 232 9.95 14.37 -12.96
CA LEU A 232 10.90 14.42 -11.87
C LEU A 232 12.27 14.79 -12.44
N GLU A 233 12.73 16.01 -12.18
CA GLU A 233 13.99 16.53 -12.67
C GLU A 233 14.85 17.02 -11.48
N LYS A 234 16.05 16.45 -11.30
CA LYS A 234 16.98 16.83 -10.22
C LYS A 234 16.30 16.89 -8.82
N ALA A 235 15.52 15.86 -8.50
CA ALA A 235 14.73 15.76 -7.27
C ALA A 235 13.71 16.92 -7.09
N GLN A 236 13.17 17.45 -8.18
CA GLN A 236 12.08 18.42 -8.19
C GLN A 236 10.93 17.93 -9.08
N VAL A 237 9.71 18.14 -8.62
CA VAL A 237 8.50 17.91 -9.45
C VAL A 237 8.33 19.12 -10.36
N VAL A 238 8.37 18.90 -11.66
CA VAL A 238 8.25 19.94 -12.69
C VAL A 238 6.98 19.69 -13.49
N VAL A 239 6.08 20.66 -13.51
CA VAL A 239 4.85 20.64 -14.33
C VAL A 239 5.06 21.52 -15.55
N SER A 240 4.79 21.00 -16.77
CA SER A 240 5.17 21.64 -18.04
C SER A 240 4.76 23.11 -18.16
N ASP A 241 3.56 23.46 -17.73
CA ASP A 241 3.02 24.82 -17.87
C ASP A 241 3.07 25.65 -16.57
N LEU A 242 3.49 25.05 -15.45
CA LEU A 242 3.66 25.74 -14.15
C LEU A 242 5.14 25.91 -13.78
N GLY A 243 6.02 25.06 -14.30
CA GLY A 243 7.43 24.98 -13.86
C GLY A 243 7.64 24.09 -12.62
N PRO A 244 8.77 24.26 -11.91
CA PRO A 244 9.05 23.49 -10.71
C PRO A 244 8.13 23.88 -9.55
N LEU A 245 7.60 22.88 -8.86
CA LEU A 245 6.82 23.09 -7.63
C LEU A 245 7.73 23.34 -6.44
N ASP A 246 7.37 24.28 -5.58
CA ASP A 246 8.02 24.48 -4.28
C ASP A 246 7.45 23.45 -3.27
N LEU A 247 8.15 22.34 -3.13
CA LEU A 247 7.85 21.28 -2.18
C LEU A 247 8.77 21.31 -0.96
N SER A 248 9.30 22.48 -0.57
CA SER A 248 10.15 22.65 0.62
C SER A 248 9.45 22.24 1.93
N GLN A 249 8.13 22.32 1.96
CA GLN A 249 7.27 21.87 3.07
C GLN A 249 6.73 20.43 2.91
N PHE A 250 7.15 19.71 1.87
CA PHE A 250 6.71 18.35 1.61
C PHE A 250 7.20 17.39 2.69
N ARG A 251 6.28 16.70 3.33
CA ARG A 251 6.55 15.91 4.54
C ARG A 251 6.96 14.46 4.26
N LEU A 252 6.80 14.01 3.02
CA LEU A 252 7.10 12.63 2.64
C LEU A 252 8.58 12.52 2.23
N LEU A 253 9.29 11.59 2.86
CA LEU A 253 10.72 11.41 2.65
C LEU A 253 11.02 10.60 1.38
N GLY A 254 12.12 10.95 0.71
CA GLY A 254 12.69 10.19 -0.41
C GLY A 254 12.16 10.58 -1.79
N GLU A 255 13.02 10.44 -2.79
CA GLU A 255 12.76 10.81 -4.18
C GLU A 255 11.59 10.02 -4.79
N HIS A 256 11.38 8.76 -4.34
CA HIS A 256 10.23 7.95 -4.74
C HIS A 256 8.89 8.60 -4.39
N ASN A 257 8.82 9.42 -3.34
CA ASN A 257 7.60 10.14 -2.98
C ASN A 257 7.39 11.39 -3.85
N LEU A 258 8.45 12.00 -4.34
CA LEU A 258 8.34 13.04 -5.39
C LEU A 258 7.84 12.43 -6.70
N LEU A 259 8.27 11.21 -7.04
CA LEU A 259 7.75 10.48 -8.18
C LEU A 259 6.26 10.10 -7.99
N ASN A 260 5.85 9.70 -6.80
CA ASN A 260 4.45 9.48 -6.46
C ASN A 260 3.63 10.78 -6.62
N ALA A 261 4.19 11.94 -6.24
CA ALA A 261 3.55 13.25 -6.44
C ALA A 261 3.40 13.57 -7.94
N CYS A 262 4.37 13.24 -8.80
CA CYS A 262 4.21 13.36 -10.24
C CYS A 262 2.99 12.59 -10.76
N GLY A 263 2.82 11.33 -10.30
CA GLY A 263 1.68 10.49 -10.65
C GLY A 263 0.35 11.10 -10.19
N ALA A 264 0.32 11.60 -8.96
CA ALA A 264 -0.86 12.22 -8.36
C ALA A 264 -1.30 13.50 -9.10
N VAL A 265 -0.36 14.39 -9.41
CA VAL A 265 -0.63 15.63 -10.18
C VAL A 265 -1.10 15.31 -11.59
N THR A 266 -0.49 14.30 -12.25
CA THR A 266 -0.94 13.83 -13.56
C THR A 266 -2.38 13.29 -13.50
N ALA A 267 -2.70 12.48 -12.48
CA ALA A 267 -4.05 11.94 -12.29
C ALA A 267 -5.09 13.05 -12.05
N ALA A 268 -4.76 14.04 -11.21
CA ALA A 268 -5.65 15.17 -10.97
C ALA A 268 -5.93 15.98 -12.25
N PHE A 269 -4.89 16.21 -13.08
CA PHE A 269 -5.04 16.80 -14.40
C PHE A 269 -5.95 15.97 -15.32
N LEU A 270 -5.80 14.64 -15.33
CA LEU A 270 -6.65 13.75 -16.14
C LEU A 270 -8.12 13.75 -15.72
N VAL A 271 -8.40 14.00 -14.43
CA VAL A 271 -9.77 14.12 -13.89
C VAL A 271 -10.42 15.45 -14.31
N THR A 272 -9.66 16.54 -14.27
CA THR A 272 -10.19 17.90 -14.39
C THR A 272 -10.02 18.51 -15.79
N GLY A 273 -9.01 18.07 -16.53
CA GLY A 273 -8.61 18.65 -17.82
C GLY A 273 -7.88 19.99 -17.71
N GLU A 274 -7.65 20.50 -16.51
CA GLU A 274 -7.06 21.80 -16.24
C GLU A 274 -5.90 21.68 -15.25
N LEU A 275 -5.01 22.69 -15.20
CA LEU A 275 -3.99 22.79 -14.16
C LEU A 275 -4.54 23.62 -12.97
N PRO A 276 -4.22 23.24 -11.73
CA PRO A 276 -4.68 23.97 -10.55
C PRO A 276 -3.86 25.24 -10.34
N ASP A 277 -4.29 26.10 -9.42
CA ASP A 277 -3.42 27.14 -8.86
C ASP A 277 -2.18 26.48 -8.24
N GLN A 278 -0.99 26.91 -8.66
CA GLN A 278 0.27 26.31 -8.25
C GLN A 278 0.47 26.34 -6.73
N LYS A 279 0.23 27.49 -6.09
CA LYS A 279 0.44 27.62 -4.64
C LYS A 279 -0.53 26.74 -3.84
N ARG A 280 -1.75 26.62 -4.34
CA ARG A 280 -2.73 25.75 -3.72
C ARG A 280 -2.33 24.29 -3.87
N LEU A 281 -1.82 23.88 -5.03
CA LEU A 281 -1.29 22.53 -5.25
C LEU A 281 -0.13 22.21 -4.31
N GLU A 282 0.87 23.10 -4.23
CA GLU A 282 2.02 22.98 -3.34
C GLU A 282 1.59 22.83 -1.88
N ARG A 283 0.63 23.65 -1.44
CA ARG A 283 0.06 23.57 -0.10
C ARG A 283 -0.64 22.24 0.16
N GLU A 284 -1.55 21.82 -0.70
CA GLU A 284 -2.32 20.59 -0.50
C GLU A 284 -1.42 19.34 -0.52
N LEU A 285 -0.44 19.27 -1.41
CA LEU A 285 0.56 18.19 -1.39
C LEU A 285 1.38 18.18 -0.11
N SER A 286 1.71 19.34 0.46
CA SER A 286 2.47 19.45 1.70
C SER A 286 1.69 19.09 2.97
N LEU A 287 0.34 19.05 2.89
CA LEU A 287 -0.51 18.59 3.98
C LEU A 287 -0.57 17.05 4.06
N VAL A 288 -0.20 16.36 2.98
CA VAL A 288 -0.19 14.89 2.97
C VAL A 288 0.93 14.37 3.87
N THR A 289 0.57 13.54 4.83
CA THR A 289 1.50 12.89 5.74
C THR A 289 1.80 11.46 5.32
N ALA A 290 2.90 10.89 5.79
CA ALA A 290 3.23 9.50 5.51
C ALA A 290 2.14 8.56 6.04
N PRO A 291 1.82 7.48 5.30
CA PRO A 291 0.99 6.42 5.83
C PRO A 291 1.61 5.88 7.12
N ARG A 292 0.74 5.48 8.06
CA ARG A 292 1.20 4.94 9.34
C ARG A 292 2.21 3.82 9.16
N SER A 293 3.31 3.89 9.91
CA SER A 293 4.39 2.90 9.89
C SER A 293 5.09 2.71 8.54
N ARG A 294 5.07 3.72 7.67
CA ARG A 294 5.77 3.72 6.39
C ARG A 294 6.61 4.98 6.23
N LEU A 295 7.89 4.91 6.60
CA LEU A 295 8.81 6.05 6.67
C LEU A 295 8.15 7.27 7.36
N GLU A 296 7.36 7.01 8.36
CA GLU A 296 6.58 8.02 9.08
C GLU A 296 7.46 8.73 10.11
N PRO A 297 7.72 10.03 9.97
CA PRO A 297 8.33 10.82 11.04
C PRO A 297 7.35 10.91 12.22
N ILE A 298 7.73 10.34 13.37
CA ILE A 298 6.86 10.27 14.54
C ILE A 298 7.18 11.33 15.58
N GLY A 299 8.31 11.99 15.47
CA GLY A 299 8.71 13.09 16.33
C GLY A 299 10.21 13.30 16.40
N GLU A 300 10.62 14.31 17.17
CA GLU A 300 12.01 14.64 17.43
C GLU A 300 12.22 14.88 18.93
N ILE A 301 13.29 14.33 19.50
CA ILE A 301 13.69 14.49 20.88
C ILE A 301 15.18 14.80 20.91
N ASP A 302 15.56 15.89 21.55
CA ASP A 302 16.96 16.35 21.71
C ASP A 302 17.73 16.43 20.37
N GLY A 303 17.05 16.82 19.28
CA GLY A 303 17.63 16.95 17.95
C GLY A 303 17.74 15.63 17.18
N VAL A 304 17.27 14.52 17.74
CA VAL A 304 17.20 13.21 17.08
C VAL A 304 15.80 12.99 16.55
N SER A 305 15.67 12.78 15.24
CA SER A 305 14.40 12.45 14.60
C SER A 305 14.11 10.95 14.70
N TYR A 306 12.88 10.58 15.02
CA TYR A 306 12.42 9.18 15.06
C TYR A 306 11.53 8.90 13.86
N ILE A 307 11.82 7.82 13.12
CA ILE A 307 11.09 7.43 11.91
C ILE A 307 10.61 5.99 12.04
N ASP A 308 9.29 5.83 11.95
CA ASP A 308 8.62 4.53 12.01
C ASP A 308 8.40 4.00 10.58
N ASP A 309 9.02 2.86 10.28
CA ASP A 309 8.87 2.11 9.05
C ASP A 309 8.57 0.62 9.35
N ALA A 310 7.83 0.36 10.44
CA ALA A 310 7.52 -0.98 10.91
C ALA A 310 6.79 -1.87 9.88
N LEU A 311 6.17 -1.26 8.86
CA LEU A 311 5.53 -1.94 7.74
C LEU A 311 6.54 -2.56 6.75
N ALA A 312 7.83 -2.21 6.78
CA ALA A 312 8.86 -2.79 5.94
C ALA A 312 9.14 -4.25 6.31
N SER A 313 8.32 -5.16 5.78
CA SER A 313 8.38 -6.61 6.03
C SER A 313 9.29 -7.37 5.07
N ASN A 314 10.04 -6.66 4.22
CA ASN A 314 10.99 -7.21 3.27
C ASN A 314 12.21 -6.27 3.08
N PRO A 315 13.33 -6.77 2.54
CA PRO A 315 14.54 -5.98 2.35
C PRO A 315 14.36 -4.74 1.48
N GLU A 316 13.52 -4.78 0.44
CA GLU A 316 13.31 -3.68 -0.51
C GLU A 316 12.70 -2.44 0.18
N GLY A 317 11.80 -2.64 1.16
CA GLY A 317 11.24 -1.55 1.97
C GLY A 317 12.34 -0.81 2.70
N THR A 318 13.20 -1.54 3.40
CA THR A 318 14.33 -0.98 4.17
C THR A 318 15.40 -0.36 3.26
N VAL A 319 15.66 -0.94 2.08
CA VAL A 319 16.52 -0.32 1.04
C VAL A 319 16.00 1.08 0.67
N ALA A 320 14.70 1.20 0.42
CA ALA A 320 14.09 2.50 0.10
C ALA A 320 14.21 3.48 1.28
N ALA A 321 14.04 2.99 2.52
CA ALA A 321 14.15 3.78 3.73
C ALA A 321 15.58 4.33 3.95
N VAL A 322 16.59 3.48 3.80
CA VAL A 322 18.01 3.88 3.91
C VAL A 322 18.36 4.92 2.84
N LYS A 323 17.95 4.69 1.59
CA LYS A 323 18.17 5.65 0.48
C LYS A 323 17.49 7.01 0.72
N ALA A 324 16.32 7.03 1.33
CA ALA A 324 15.60 8.27 1.65
C ALA A 324 16.30 9.13 2.71
N LEU A 325 17.24 8.56 3.46
CA LEU A 325 17.95 9.22 4.57
C LEU A 325 19.45 9.43 4.31
N VAL A 326 19.90 9.23 3.07
CA VAL A 326 21.30 9.52 2.67
C VAL A 326 21.66 10.97 3.06
N GLY A 327 22.88 11.14 3.58
CA GLY A 327 23.35 12.43 4.09
C GLY A 327 23.07 12.68 5.59
N ARG A 328 22.26 11.80 6.24
CA ARG A 328 22.00 11.87 7.68
C ARG A 328 22.68 10.70 8.40
N GLN A 329 23.18 10.92 9.61
CA GLN A 329 23.72 9.82 10.43
C GLN A 329 22.55 9.03 11.03
N VAL A 330 22.35 7.79 10.58
CA VAL A 330 21.20 6.94 10.92
C VAL A 330 21.61 5.84 11.88
N ALA A 331 20.86 5.65 12.96
CA ALA A 331 20.78 4.40 13.69
C ALA A 331 19.65 3.56 13.09
N LEU A 332 20.00 2.51 12.34
CA LEU A 332 19.06 1.61 11.68
C LEU A 332 18.77 0.41 12.57
N ILE A 333 17.50 0.20 12.92
CA ILE A 333 17.04 -0.96 13.70
C ILE A 333 16.35 -1.93 12.73
N VAL A 334 16.93 -3.14 12.59
CA VAL A 334 16.46 -4.19 11.68
C VAL A 334 16.17 -5.49 12.44
N GLY A 335 15.36 -6.36 11.84
CA GLY A 335 15.16 -7.72 12.31
C GLY A 335 13.72 -8.10 12.61
N GLY A 336 13.52 -9.36 12.91
CA GLY A 336 12.23 -10.00 13.12
C GLY A 336 12.31 -11.47 12.72
N HIS A 337 11.23 -12.00 12.14
CA HIS A 337 11.15 -13.39 11.71
C HIS A 337 11.82 -13.58 10.34
N ASP A 338 12.82 -14.46 10.26
CA ASP A 338 13.45 -14.81 8.99
C ASP A 338 12.56 -15.74 8.16
N ARG A 339 12.41 -15.44 6.89
CA ARG A 339 11.71 -16.25 5.88
C ARG A 339 12.63 -16.72 4.77
N GLY A 340 13.95 -16.66 4.95
CA GLY A 340 14.93 -17.00 3.94
C GLY A 340 14.96 -15.99 2.78
N LEU A 341 14.76 -14.71 3.07
CA LEU A 341 14.82 -13.65 2.07
C LEU A 341 16.27 -13.34 1.70
N ASP A 342 16.49 -12.83 0.48
CA ASP A 342 17.78 -12.33 0.06
C ASP A 342 18.05 -10.94 0.65
N TYR A 343 19.02 -10.86 1.58
CA TYR A 343 19.43 -9.61 2.22
C TYR A 343 20.64 -8.94 1.55
N ALA A 344 21.25 -9.54 0.52
CA ALA A 344 22.42 -8.98 -0.14
C ALA A 344 22.20 -7.57 -0.72
N PRO A 345 21.06 -7.25 -1.38
CA PRO A 345 20.79 -5.88 -1.85
C PRO A 345 20.69 -4.85 -0.72
N LEU A 346 20.15 -5.25 0.44
CA LEU A 346 20.08 -4.39 1.63
C LEU A 346 21.48 -4.16 2.20
N ALA A 347 22.28 -5.20 2.35
CA ALA A 347 23.66 -5.09 2.83
C ALA A 347 24.49 -4.16 1.94
N GLN A 348 24.42 -4.29 0.62
CA GLN A 348 25.07 -3.39 -0.34
C GLN A 348 24.60 -1.94 -0.19
N THR A 349 23.30 -1.72 0.02
CA THR A 349 22.75 -0.37 0.21
C THR A 349 23.24 0.26 1.51
N ILE A 350 23.26 -0.49 2.60
CA ILE A 350 23.75 -0.04 3.90
C ILE A 350 25.24 0.32 3.79
N ASP A 351 26.06 -0.54 3.19
CA ASP A 351 27.49 -0.35 3.05
C ASP A 351 27.85 0.86 2.17
N SER A 352 27.12 1.06 1.08
CA SER A 352 27.35 2.18 0.13
C SER A 352 26.76 3.52 0.57
N SER A 353 25.95 3.55 1.62
CA SER A 353 25.34 4.78 2.12
C SER A 353 26.36 5.69 2.82
N LEU A 354 26.22 7.01 2.64
CA LEU A 354 27.12 7.99 3.28
C LEU A 354 26.31 9.08 4.00
N PRO A 355 26.56 9.29 5.31
CA PRO A 355 27.35 8.43 6.18
C PRO A 355 26.77 7.05 6.34
N GLN A 356 27.62 6.02 6.61
CA GLN A 356 27.16 4.66 6.84
C GLN A 356 26.27 4.62 8.10
N PRO A 357 25.12 3.93 8.06
CA PRO A 357 24.28 3.73 9.23
C PRO A 357 25.00 2.92 10.32
N VAL A 358 24.61 3.14 11.58
CA VAL A 358 24.91 2.20 12.67
C VAL A 358 23.74 1.22 12.76
N VAL A 359 24.01 -0.08 12.63
CA VAL A 359 22.97 -1.10 12.56
C VAL A 359 22.79 -1.78 13.92
N PHE A 360 21.58 -1.72 14.46
CA PHE A 360 21.13 -2.52 15.60
C PHE A 360 20.22 -3.63 15.08
N TRP A 361 20.56 -4.89 15.38
CA TRP A 361 19.79 -5.99 14.84
C TRP A 361 19.20 -6.92 15.91
N ILE A 362 17.97 -7.45 15.65
CA ILE A 362 17.15 -8.23 16.57
C ILE A 362 16.71 -9.52 15.87
N GLY A 363 16.79 -10.65 16.56
CA GLY A 363 16.25 -11.94 16.11
C GLY A 363 16.95 -12.52 14.89
N ASP A 364 16.32 -13.53 14.30
CA ASP A 364 16.95 -14.37 13.26
C ASP A 364 17.16 -13.60 11.95
N ALA A 365 16.19 -12.82 11.51
CA ALA A 365 16.34 -11.99 10.32
C ALA A 365 17.42 -10.92 10.50
N GLY A 366 17.56 -10.36 11.71
CA GLY A 366 18.64 -9.45 12.04
C GLY A 366 20.00 -10.09 11.94
N ALA A 367 20.14 -11.35 12.41
CA ALA A 367 21.37 -12.14 12.28
C ALA A 367 21.70 -12.43 10.80
N ALA A 368 20.69 -12.75 9.97
CA ALA A 368 20.87 -12.97 8.54
C ALA A 368 21.34 -11.69 7.82
N ILE A 369 20.81 -10.52 8.19
CA ILE A 369 21.26 -9.21 7.66
C ILE A 369 22.71 -8.93 8.09
N ALA A 370 23.08 -9.21 9.34
CA ALA A 370 24.43 -9.05 9.82
C ALA A 370 25.40 -9.97 9.06
N THR A 371 25.01 -11.23 8.78
CA THR A 371 25.78 -12.18 7.95
C THR A 371 25.96 -11.65 6.52
N ALA A 372 24.91 -11.12 5.89
CA ALA A 372 25.00 -10.53 4.56
C ALA A 372 25.97 -9.34 4.49
N LEU A 373 26.09 -8.56 5.58
CA LEU A 373 27.11 -7.51 5.71
C LEU A 373 28.52 -8.08 5.89
N ASP A 374 28.67 -9.23 6.59
CA ASP A 374 29.96 -9.93 6.72
C ASP A 374 30.41 -10.49 5.37
N ASP A 375 29.51 -11.08 4.60
CA ASP A 375 29.79 -11.67 3.29
C ASP A 375 30.40 -10.67 2.28
N ILE A 376 30.02 -9.40 2.39
CA ILE A 376 30.62 -8.32 1.57
C ILE A 376 31.79 -7.61 2.25
N SER A 377 32.26 -8.11 3.39
CA SER A 377 33.34 -7.51 4.19
C SER A 377 33.08 -6.05 4.57
N SER A 378 31.83 -5.72 4.86
CA SER A 378 31.40 -4.36 5.22
C SER A 378 32.02 -3.89 6.53
N SER A 379 32.49 -2.64 6.57
CA SER A 379 32.99 -1.96 7.77
C SER A 379 31.89 -1.31 8.63
N VAL A 380 30.66 -1.43 8.25
CA VAL A 380 29.49 -0.86 8.96
C VAL A 380 29.46 -1.31 10.42
N GLN A 381 29.32 -0.34 11.32
CA GLN A 381 29.14 -0.62 12.74
C GLN A 381 27.81 -1.33 12.96
N ARG A 382 27.85 -2.53 13.55
CA ARG A 382 26.68 -3.35 13.81
C ARG A 382 26.74 -4.02 15.17
N GLN A 383 25.60 -4.13 15.84
CA GLN A 383 25.51 -4.69 17.18
C GLN A 383 24.23 -5.52 17.35
N PRO A 384 24.32 -6.77 17.86
CA PRO A 384 23.14 -7.50 18.32
C PRO A 384 22.55 -6.86 19.57
N VAL A 385 21.22 -6.79 19.61
CA VAL A 385 20.48 -6.29 20.76
C VAL A 385 19.32 -7.22 21.09
N PRO A 386 18.98 -7.40 22.38
CA PRO A 386 17.95 -8.34 22.80
C PRO A 386 16.52 -7.85 22.49
N SER A 387 16.32 -6.54 22.33
CA SER A 387 14.97 -5.97 22.14
C SER A 387 15.01 -4.58 21.49
N LEU A 388 13.84 -4.14 21.05
CA LEU A 388 13.64 -2.82 20.47
C LEU A 388 13.95 -1.69 21.47
N GLU A 389 13.61 -1.89 22.75
CA GLU A 389 13.90 -0.94 23.84
C GLU A 389 15.40 -0.69 23.98
N VAL A 390 16.18 -1.76 23.96
CA VAL A 390 17.65 -1.66 24.07
C VAL A 390 18.22 -0.99 22.82
N ALA A 391 17.71 -1.34 21.62
CA ALA A 391 18.13 -0.71 20.37
C ALA A 391 17.90 0.81 20.40
N VAL A 392 16.70 1.24 20.74
CA VAL A 392 16.34 2.67 20.82
C VAL A 392 17.17 3.38 21.87
N GLY A 393 17.33 2.80 23.06
CA GLY A 393 18.13 3.39 24.14
C GLY A 393 19.59 3.58 23.75
N LEU A 394 20.22 2.60 23.12
CA LEU A 394 21.59 2.70 22.61
C LEU A 394 21.71 3.74 21.47
N ALA A 395 20.77 3.75 20.54
CA ALA A 395 20.73 4.71 19.45
C ALA A 395 20.61 6.16 19.96
N SER A 396 19.66 6.41 20.88
CA SER A 396 19.41 7.73 21.45
C SER A 396 20.54 8.25 22.33
N SER A 397 21.36 7.37 22.89
CA SER A 397 22.53 7.77 23.72
C SER A 397 23.75 8.22 22.92
N ARG A 398 23.73 8.03 21.61
CA ARG A 398 24.86 8.38 20.72
C ARG A 398 24.74 9.82 20.21
N PRO A 399 25.73 10.68 20.50
CA PRO A 399 25.66 12.08 20.10
C PRO A 399 25.82 12.33 18.59
N ASP A 400 26.31 11.33 17.85
CA ASP A 400 26.50 11.39 16.40
C ASP A 400 25.21 11.03 15.62
N ILE A 401 24.19 10.44 16.25
CA ILE A 401 22.97 10.02 15.57
C ILE A 401 22.01 11.19 15.38
N ALA A 402 21.62 11.42 14.13
CA ALA A 402 20.60 12.40 13.75
C ALA A 402 19.21 11.76 13.53
N VAL A 403 19.16 10.46 13.25
CA VAL A 403 17.91 9.73 12.97
C VAL A 403 17.94 8.36 13.62
N VAL A 404 16.88 7.99 14.33
CA VAL A 404 16.58 6.60 14.71
C VAL A 404 15.51 6.08 13.76
N LEU A 405 15.89 5.16 12.89
CA LEU A 405 15.01 4.52 11.91
C LEU A 405 14.69 3.09 12.33
N PHE A 406 13.42 2.81 12.59
CA PHE A 406 12.93 1.45 12.77
C PHE A 406 12.37 0.93 11.45
N SER A 407 13.14 0.13 10.71
CA SER A 407 12.78 -0.47 9.42
C SER A 407 13.21 -1.94 9.41
N PRO A 408 12.33 -2.86 9.81
CA PRO A 408 12.70 -4.22 10.18
C PRO A 408 13.31 -5.08 9.07
N ALA A 409 13.00 -4.82 7.79
CA ALA A 409 13.34 -5.64 6.63
C ALA A 409 12.77 -7.07 6.66
N SER A 410 11.91 -7.37 7.62
CA SER A 410 11.36 -8.72 7.83
C SER A 410 9.99 -8.66 8.51
N PRO A 411 9.19 -9.73 8.38
CA PRO A 411 7.90 -9.83 9.07
C PRO A 411 8.01 -9.79 10.59
N THR A 412 6.95 -9.36 11.22
CA THR A 412 6.81 -9.43 12.68
C THR A 412 6.81 -10.89 13.13
N PRO A 413 7.57 -11.28 14.18
CA PRO A 413 7.43 -12.58 14.81
C PRO A 413 5.99 -12.82 15.28
N ARG A 414 5.52 -14.06 15.19
CA ARG A 414 4.11 -14.40 15.52
C ARG A 414 3.73 -14.08 16.96
N ASP A 415 4.66 -14.20 17.87
CA ASP A 415 4.52 -13.93 19.31
C ASP A 415 4.55 -12.42 19.63
N GLU A 416 5.02 -11.58 18.73
CA GLU A 416 5.03 -10.12 18.86
C GLU A 416 3.79 -9.42 18.25
N GLY A 417 2.84 -10.19 17.71
CA GLY A 417 1.59 -9.68 17.13
C GLY A 417 1.73 -9.20 15.67
N SER A 418 1.26 -8.00 15.38
CA SER A 418 1.28 -7.40 14.04
C SER A 418 2.35 -6.31 13.93
N TYR A 419 2.60 -5.84 12.70
CA TYR A 419 3.46 -4.66 12.50
C TYR A 419 2.94 -3.41 13.24
N LEU A 420 1.63 -3.29 13.44
CA LEU A 420 1.03 -2.20 14.23
C LEU A 420 1.39 -2.29 15.71
N ASP A 421 1.56 -3.50 16.23
CA ASP A 421 1.99 -3.71 17.61
C ASP A 421 3.46 -3.30 17.78
N ARG A 422 4.32 -3.66 16.83
CA ARG A 422 5.72 -3.20 16.77
C ARG A 422 5.84 -1.69 16.61
N SER A 423 5.02 -1.08 15.75
CA SER A 423 4.93 0.36 15.58
C SER A 423 4.55 1.06 16.91
N ARG A 424 3.50 0.59 17.58
CA ARG A 424 3.09 1.13 18.88
C ARG A 424 4.21 1.04 19.92
N ARG A 425 4.89 -0.11 19.98
CA ARG A 425 6.01 -0.33 20.87
C ARG A 425 7.18 0.61 20.58
N PHE A 426 7.53 0.81 19.29
CA PHE A 426 8.56 1.75 18.89
C PHE A 426 8.24 3.19 19.32
N ARG A 427 7.02 3.67 19.08
CA ARG A 427 6.55 5.01 19.49
C ARG A 427 6.61 5.20 20.99
N GLN A 428 6.17 4.18 21.74
CA GLN A 428 6.20 4.21 23.21
C GLN A 428 7.63 4.30 23.73
N VAL A 429 8.54 3.48 23.19
CA VAL A 429 9.95 3.46 23.61
C VAL A 429 10.69 4.73 23.19
N ALA A 430 10.39 5.27 22.02
CA ALA A 430 10.92 6.54 21.55
C ALA A 430 10.44 7.74 22.39
N GLY A 431 9.42 7.56 23.24
CA GLY A 431 8.89 8.66 24.09
C GLY A 431 8.14 9.73 23.29
N VAL A 432 7.81 9.47 22.03
CA VAL A 432 7.01 10.35 21.18
C VAL A 432 5.53 9.95 21.33
N GLY A 433 4.80 10.71 22.13
CA GLY A 433 3.39 10.44 22.42
C GLY A 433 2.47 10.59 21.22
N GLU A 434 1.30 9.92 21.23
CA GLU A 434 0.24 10.01 20.21
C GLU A 434 -0.43 11.41 20.09
N GLY A 435 0.21 12.45 20.58
CA GLY A 435 -0.37 13.76 20.77
C GLY A 435 0.01 14.84 19.78
N HIS A 436 -0.21 14.67 18.46
CA HIS A 436 -0.25 15.83 17.53
C HIS A 436 -1.02 15.60 16.21
N SER A 437 -1.84 14.56 16.08
CA SER A 437 -2.65 14.37 14.86
C SER A 437 -4.16 14.67 15.01
N SER A 438 -4.62 15.19 16.14
CA SER A 438 -6.05 15.47 16.35
C SER A 438 -6.32 16.93 16.76
N ARG A 439 -6.04 17.89 15.88
CA ARG A 439 -6.67 19.23 15.89
C ARG A 439 -6.66 19.83 14.47
N ALA A 440 -7.45 19.24 13.60
CA ALA A 440 -7.95 19.93 12.41
C ALA A 440 -9.28 19.26 12.01
N GLY A 441 -10.38 19.79 12.51
CA GLY A 441 -11.69 19.37 12.07
C GLY A 441 -12.77 19.47 13.12
N THR A 442 -13.01 20.67 13.72
CA THR A 442 -14.32 21.09 14.23
C THR A 442 -14.34 22.62 14.32
N SER A 443 -14.82 23.25 13.29
CA SER A 443 -15.68 24.43 13.32
C SER A 443 -16.09 24.80 11.89
#